data_a910731772a62e49941d6a6c030ed06f
#
_entry.id   a910731772a62e49941d6a6c030ed06f
#
_cell.length_a   1.000
_cell.length_b   1.000
_cell.length_c   1.000
_cell.angle_alpha   90.00
_cell.angle_beta   90.00
_cell.angle_gamma   90.00
#
_symmetry.space_group_name_H-M   'P 1'
#
loop_
_entity.id
_entity.type
_entity.pdbx_description
1 polymer ?
#
loop_
_entity_poly.entity_id
_entity_poly.type
_entity_poly.pdbx_seq_one_letter_code
_entity_poly.pdbx_strand_id
1 'polypeptide(L)'
;MVFGIGSSGLAAVRALHAAGFEVFAGDDNQERREETEKSGAKWVSDPLEFDYKTLSAVVLAPGIPLHFPVPHPVCNLAVAAGCPLISDIELFGLAQTGHNPIVAITGTNGKSTTTALIAHILNQLGMTAVAGGNIGKNALDLPQYEDGKGTYVIEISSFQIDLCPRFRPDIAVLLNITPD
;
A
#
# COMPACT_ATOMS: atom_id res chain seq x y z
N MET A 1 -11.26 2.16 6.35
CA MET A 1 -11.20 0.69 6.60
C MET A 1 -9.98 0.12 5.89
N VAL A 2 -9.35 -0.92 6.43
CA VAL A 2 -8.35 -1.74 5.72
C VAL A 2 -8.99 -3.09 5.42
N PHE A 3 -8.95 -3.55 4.17
CA PHE A 3 -9.50 -4.84 3.78
C PHE A 3 -8.44 -5.72 3.10
N GLY A 4 -8.32 -6.96 3.58
CA GLY A 4 -7.23 -7.88 3.26
C GLY A 4 -6.05 -7.70 4.22
N ILE A 5 -5.99 -8.55 5.25
CA ILE A 5 -5.00 -8.43 6.34
C ILE A 5 -3.82 -9.38 6.11
N GLY A 6 -3.13 -9.16 5.00
CA GLY A 6 -1.77 -9.67 4.80
C GLY A 6 -0.73 -8.69 5.35
N SER A 7 0.53 -8.83 4.91
CA SER A 7 1.61 -7.92 5.35
C SER A 7 1.32 -6.45 5.05
N SER A 8 0.79 -6.14 3.86
CA SER A 8 0.40 -4.78 3.46
C SER A 8 -0.75 -4.23 4.30
N GLY A 9 -1.78 -5.05 4.54
CA GLY A 9 -2.91 -4.63 5.35
C GLY A 9 -2.52 -4.34 6.80
N LEU A 10 -1.72 -5.20 7.42
CA LEU A 10 -1.21 -4.96 8.78
C LEU A 10 -0.33 -3.71 8.86
N ALA A 11 0.52 -3.47 7.86
CA ALA A 11 1.32 -2.24 7.79
C ALA A 11 0.42 -1.00 7.70
N ALA A 12 -0.65 -1.05 6.89
CA ALA A 12 -1.62 0.02 6.77
C ALA A 12 -2.39 0.26 8.08
N VAL A 13 -2.81 -0.80 8.78
CA VAL A 13 -3.45 -0.68 10.10
C VAL A 13 -2.53 0.03 11.08
N ARG A 14 -1.27 -0.42 11.21
CA ARG A 14 -0.30 0.20 12.13
C ARG A 14 -0.04 1.67 11.80
N ALA A 15 0.18 1.98 10.53
CA ALA A 15 0.45 3.34 10.09
C ALA A 15 -0.72 4.30 10.36
N LEU A 16 -1.94 3.89 10.04
CA LEU A 16 -3.14 4.68 10.28
C LEU A 16 -3.43 4.84 11.78
N HIS A 17 -3.27 3.78 12.57
CA HIS A 17 -3.44 3.84 14.02
C HIS A 17 -2.42 4.77 14.67
N ALA A 18 -1.14 4.66 14.29
CA ALA A 18 -0.08 5.54 14.78
C ALA A 18 -0.31 7.02 14.42
N ALA A 19 -0.96 7.28 13.29
CA ALA A 19 -1.37 8.62 12.87
C ALA A 19 -2.65 9.13 13.55
N GLY A 20 -3.25 8.35 14.48
CA GLY A 20 -4.41 8.74 15.27
C GLY A 20 -5.77 8.55 14.57
N PHE A 21 -5.81 7.82 13.45
CA PHE A 21 -7.07 7.49 12.81
C PHE A 21 -7.81 6.37 13.53
N GLU A 22 -9.14 6.43 13.50
CA GLU A 22 -9.98 5.28 13.84
C GLU A 22 -9.93 4.28 12.67
N VAL A 23 -9.41 3.08 12.92
CA VAL A 23 -9.20 2.07 11.89
C VAL A 23 -10.18 0.92 12.07
N PHE A 24 -10.96 0.66 11.04
CA PHE A 24 -11.73 -0.58 10.88
C PHE A 24 -10.94 -1.53 9.99
N ALA A 25 -11.02 -2.83 10.24
CA ALA A 25 -10.31 -3.81 9.44
C ALA A 25 -11.14 -5.08 9.25
N GLY A 26 -11.04 -5.69 8.08
CA GLY A 26 -11.69 -6.93 7.73
C GLY A 26 -10.88 -7.78 6.76
N ASP A 27 -11.15 -9.07 6.78
CA ASP A 27 -10.53 -10.06 5.91
C ASP A 27 -11.50 -11.23 5.73
N ASP A 28 -11.38 -11.96 4.63
CA ASP A 28 -12.11 -13.21 4.43
C ASP A 28 -11.65 -14.30 5.40
N ASN A 29 -10.38 -14.21 5.87
CA ASN A 29 -9.84 -15.11 6.88
C ASN A 29 -10.00 -14.53 8.29
N GLN A 30 -10.95 -15.07 9.06
CA GLN A 30 -11.24 -14.66 10.43
C GLN A 30 -10.08 -14.90 11.43
N GLU A 31 -9.12 -15.74 11.09
CA GLU A 31 -7.94 -16.00 11.95
C GLU A 31 -7.03 -14.78 12.10
N ARG A 32 -7.15 -13.80 11.18
CA ARG A 32 -6.39 -12.55 11.24
C ARG A 32 -6.90 -11.55 12.28
N ARG A 33 -8.05 -11.81 12.89
CA ARG A 33 -8.72 -10.89 13.80
C ARG A 33 -7.85 -10.48 14.98
N GLU A 34 -7.30 -11.45 15.72
CA GLU A 34 -6.56 -11.18 16.95
C GLU A 34 -5.31 -10.32 16.71
N GLU A 35 -4.55 -10.62 15.65
CA GLU A 35 -3.37 -9.84 15.24
C GLU A 35 -3.75 -8.42 14.83
N THR A 36 -4.89 -8.28 14.15
CA THR A 36 -5.41 -7.02 13.64
C THR A 36 -5.86 -6.11 14.78
N GLU A 37 -6.60 -6.64 15.74
CA GLU A 37 -7.05 -5.92 16.93
C GLU A 37 -5.85 -5.47 17.80
N LYS A 38 -4.83 -6.32 17.96
CA LYS A 38 -3.56 -5.97 18.63
C LYS A 38 -2.81 -4.85 17.91
N SER A 39 -2.99 -4.73 16.60
CA SER A 39 -2.37 -3.67 15.78
C SER A 39 -3.14 -2.34 15.83
N GLY A 40 -4.26 -2.27 16.55
CA GLY A 40 -5.01 -1.04 16.82
C GLY A 40 -6.23 -0.82 15.94
N ALA A 41 -6.70 -1.83 15.20
CA ALA A 41 -7.93 -1.73 14.43
C ALA A 41 -9.12 -2.38 15.15
N LYS A 42 -10.32 -1.90 14.83
CA LYS A 42 -11.59 -2.53 15.18
C LYS A 42 -11.93 -3.56 14.10
N TRP A 43 -12.04 -4.83 14.51
CA TRP A 43 -12.38 -5.88 13.56
C TRP A 43 -13.85 -5.79 13.13
N VAL A 44 -14.08 -5.87 11.83
CA VAL A 44 -15.41 -5.94 11.21
C VAL A 44 -15.70 -7.40 10.86
N SER A 45 -16.59 -8.02 11.63
CA SER A 45 -16.92 -9.45 11.48
C SER A 45 -17.71 -9.74 10.21
N ASP A 46 -18.50 -8.78 9.75
CA ASP A 46 -19.23 -8.86 8.48
C ASP A 46 -19.00 -7.61 7.65
N PRO A 47 -17.98 -7.61 6.78
CA PRO A 47 -17.70 -6.49 5.90
C PRO A 47 -18.82 -6.18 4.90
N LEU A 48 -19.72 -7.14 4.62
CA LEU A 48 -20.80 -6.94 3.65
C LEU A 48 -21.97 -6.14 4.24
N GLU A 49 -22.13 -6.15 5.56
CA GLU A 49 -23.15 -5.39 6.29
C GLU A 49 -22.64 -4.04 6.82
N PHE A 50 -21.36 -3.70 6.55
CA PHE A 50 -20.75 -2.47 7.06
C PHE A 50 -21.22 -1.22 6.30
N ASP A 51 -21.43 -0.10 7.01
CA ASP A 51 -21.80 1.17 6.37
C ASP A 51 -20.57 1.93 5.83
N TYR A 52 -20.26 1.71 4.57
CA TYR A 52 -19.13 2.34 3.87
C TYR A 52 -19.25 3.86 3.73
N LYS A 53 -20.43 4.45 3.90
CA LYS A 53 -20.64 5.92 3.85
C LYS A 53 -19.97 6.64 5.02
N THR A 54 -19.69 5.92 6.10
CA THR A 54 -19.02 6.47 7.30
C THR A 54 -17.50 6.53 7.13
N LEU A 55 -16.95 5.93 6.08
CA LEU A 55 -15.52 5.82 5.85
C LEU A 55 -14.98 6.96 4.99
N SER A 56 -13.77 7.41 5.31
CA SER A 56 -13.00 8.33 4.46
C SER A 56 -12.39 7.62 3.25
N ALA A 57 -12.00 6.35 3.40
CA ALA A 57 -11.46 5.49 2.34
C ALA A 57 -11.44 4.01 2.77
N VAL A 58 -11.32 3.12 1.79
CA VAL A 58 -10.94 1.72 1.99
C VAL A 58 -9.53 1.52 1.42
N VAL A 59 -8.61 1.09 2.28
CA VAL A 59 -7.28 0.62 1.87
C VAL A 59 -7.41 -0.85 1.49
N LEU A 60 -7.21 -1.18 0.22
CA LEU A 60 -7.38 -2.51 -0.31
C LEU A 60 -6.01 -3.19 -0.46
N ALA A 61 -5.85 -4.38 0.11
CA ALA A 61 -4.62 -5.14 -0.08
C ALA A 61 -4.48 -5.64 -1.53
N PRO A 62 -3.25 -5.75 -2.08
CA PRO A 62 -3.02 -6.13 -3.47
C PRO A 62 -3.60 -7.50 -3.87
N GLY A 63 -3.80 -8.40 -2.91
CA GLY A 63 -4.38 -9.73 -3.13
C GLY A 63 -5.92 -9.75 -3.26
N ILE A 64 -6.59 -8.65 -2.98
CA ILE A 64 -8.05 -8.56 -3.07
C ILE A 64 -8.43 -8.16 -4.51
N PRO A 65 -9.26 -8.96 -5.21
CA PRO A 65 -9.62 -8.67 -6.60
C PRO A 65 -10.40 -7.36 -6.73
N LEU A 66 -9.82 -6.40 -7.46
CA LEU A 66 -10.51 -5.15 -7.81
C LEU A 66 -11.39 -5.31 -9.06
N HIS A 67 -10.89 -6.04 -10.06
CA HIS A 67 -11.56 -6.22 -11.36
C HIS A 67 -11.67 -7.69 -11.78
N PHE A 68 -10.60 -8.48 -11.62
CA PHE A 68 -10.49 -9.83 -12.15
C PHE A 68 -10.22 -10.87 -11.06
N PRO A 69 -10.74 -12.10 -11.18
CA PRO A 69 -11.72 -12.54 -12.20
C PRO A 69 -13.10 -11.94 -12.00
N VAL A 70 -13.47 -11.57 -10.77
CA VAL A 70 -14.69 -10.86 -10.38
C VAL A 70 -14.31 -9.90 -9.24
N PRO A 71 -14.78 -8.65 -9.27
CA PRO A 71 -14.55 -7.73 -8.17
C PRO A 71 -15.02 -8.31 -6.84
N HIS A 72 -14.21 -8.14 -5.81
CA HIS A 72 -14.61 -8.53 -4.46
C HIS A 72 -15.84 -7.72 -4.02
N PRO A 73 -16.86 -8.31 -3.34
CA PRO A 73 -18.06 -7.60 -2.93
C PRO A 73 -17.82 -6.30 -2.16
N VAL A 74 -16.81 -6.27 -1.31
CA VAL A 74 -16.36 -5.07 -0.58
C VAL A 74 -16.03 -3.91 -1.52
N CYS A 75 -15.40 -4.18 -2.66
CA CYS A 75 -15.08 -3.15 -3.65
C CYS A 75 -16.35 -2.52 -4.24
N ASN A 76 -17.32 -3.35 -4.58
CA ASN A 76 -18.60 -2.89 -5.12
C ASN A 76 -19.38 -2.06 -4.09
N LEU A 77 -19.39 -2.48 -2.83
CA LEU A 77 -20.07 -1.75 -1.73
C LEU A 77 -19.41 -0.39 -1.47
N ALA A 78 -18.07 -0.35 -1.44
CA ALA A 78 -17.34 0.91 -1.26
C ALA A 78 -17.63 1.89 -2.42
N VAL A 79 -17.56 1.41 -3.67
CA VAL A 79 -17.87 2.23 -4.86
C VAL A 79 -19.31 2.73 -4.84
N ALA A 80 -20.28 1.87 -4.53
CA ALA A 80 -21.70 2.24 -4.44
C ALA A 80 -21.96 3.27 -3.33
N ALA A 81 -21.17 3.26 -2.26
CA ALA A 81 -21.24 4.24 -1.18
C ALA A 81 -20.48 5.54 -1.49
N GLY A 82 -19.77 5.63 -2.62
CA GLY A 82 -18.88 6.75 -2.95
C GLY A 82 -17.61 6.80 -2.09
N CYS A 83 -17.26 5.71 -1.43
CA CYS A 83 -16.06 5.60 -0.60
C CYS A 83 -14.85 5.28 -1.49
N PRO A 84 -13.78 6.09 -1.47
CA PRO A 84 -12.60 5.85 -2.29
C PRO A 84 -11.90 4.52 -1.92
N LEU A 85 -11.48 3.79 -2.96
CA LEU A 85 -10.57 2.65 -2.83
C LEU A 85 -9.14 3.14 -3.09
N ILE A 86 -8.21 2.83 -2.21
CA ILE A 86 -6.81 3.21 -2.33
C ILE A 86 -5.89 2.03 -1.97
N SER A 87 -4.63 2.08 -2.42
CA SER A 87 -3.62 1.12 -2.03
C SER A 87 -2.79 1.59 -0.83
N ASP A 88 -1.99 0.68 -0.28
CA ASP A 88 -0.94 0.99 0.70
C ASP A 88 0.11 1.96 0.13
N ILE A 89 0.38 1.92 -1.17
CA ILE A 89 1.29 2.83 -1.87
C ILE A 89 0.71 4.25 -1.96
N GLU A 90 -0.59 4.38 -2.24
CA GLU A 90 -1.27 5.68 -2.18
C GLU A 90 -1.16 6.26 -0.76
N LEU A 91 -1.43 5.42 0.26
CA LEU A 91 -1.35 5.83 1.65
C LEU A 91 0.09 6.23 2.04
N PHE A 92 1.11 5.49 1.56
CA PHE A 92 2.52 5.85 1.73
C PHE A 92 2.82 7.23 1.13
N GLY A 93 2.38 7.49 -0.10
CA GLY A 93 2.57 8.79 -0.75
C GLY A 93 1.91 9.94 0.02
N LEU A 94 0.69 9.73 0.52
CA LEU A 94 -0.03 10.71 1.33
C LEU A 94 0.62 10.98 2.69
N ALA A 95 1.34 10.00 3.24
CA ALA A 95 2.03 10.11 4.53
C ALA A 95 3.39 10.84 4.43
N GLN A 96 3.91 11.09 3.22
CA GLN A 96 5.17 11.82 3.07
C GLN A 96 4.98 13.31 3.41
N THR A 97 5.62 13.75 4.48
CA THR A 97 5.56 15.14 4.95
C THR A 97 6.75 15.98 4.49
N GLY A 98 7.79 15.36 3.93
CA GLY A 98 9.02 15.98 3.46
C GLY A 98 9.30 15.65 1.99
N HIS A 99 10.32 16.30 1.44
CA HIS A 99 10.70 16.15 0.03
C HIS A 99 11.82 15.11 -0.14
N ASN A 100 11.54 13.86 0.23
CA ASN A 100 12.44 12.75 -0.01
C ASN A 100 12.13 12.11 -1.37
N PRO A 101 13.10 12.03 -2.30
CA PRO A 101 12.85 11.48 -3.63
C PRO A 101 12.27 10.07 -3.61
N ILE A 102 11.28 9.83 -4.45
CA ILE A 102 10.65 8.53 -4.63
C ILE A 102 10.92 8.04 -6.06
N VAL A 103 11.58 6.90 -6.18
CA VAL A 103 11.75 6.16 -7.43
C VAL A 103 10.79 4.99 -7.42
N ALA A 104 9.80 5.00 -8.30
CA ALA A 104 8.81 3.94 -8.42
C ALA A 104 9.14 3.01 -9.60
N ILE A 105 9.11 1.70 -9.37
CA ILE A 105 9.48 0.69 -10.36
C ILE A 105 8.33 -0.30 -10.53
N THR A 106 7.92 -0.47 -11.77
CA THR A 106 6.90 -1.45 -12.17
C THR A 106 7.27 -2.18 -13.47
N GLY A 107 6.47 -3.15 -13.84
CA GLY A 107 6.64 -3.98 -15.04
C GLY A 107 6.25 -5.43 -14.77
N THR A 108 6.18 -6.26 -15.80
CA THR A 108 5.89 -7.69 -15.63
C THR A 108 7.06 -8.39 -14.95
N ASN A 109 8.29 -8.20 -15.43
CA ASN A 109 9.50 -8.88 -14.95
C ASN A 109 10.60 -7.90 -14.55
N GLY A 110 11.48 -8.32 -13.62
CA GLY A 110 12.68 -7.57 -13.24
C GLY A 110 12.48 -6.49 -12.18
N LYS A 111 11.27 -6.25 -11.71
CA LYS A 111 10.94 -5.23 -10.69
C LYS A 111 11.85 -5.33 -9.46
N SER A 112 11.83 -6.46 -8.79
CA SER A 112 12.53 -6.67 -7.52
C SER A 112 14.04 -6.51 -7.64
N THR A 113 14.62 -7.07 -8.71
CA THR A 113 16.05 -6.93 -8.99
C THR A 113 16.44 -5.48 -9.24
N THR A 114 15.66 -4.77 -10.05
CA THR A 114 15.93 -3.37 -10.38
C THR A 114 15.76 -2.47 -9.16
N THR A 115 14.73 -2.69 -8.34
CA THR A 115 14.49 -1.95 -7.10
C THR A 115 15.67 -2.12 -6.13
N ALA A 116 16.10 -3.36 -5.90
CA ALA A 116 17.24 -3.64 -5.03
C ALA A 116 18.55 -3.06 -5.59
N LEU A 117 18.77 -3.17 -6.90
CA LEU A 117 19.99 -2.66 -7.57
C LEU A 117 20.07 -1.13 -7.47
N ILE A 118 18.99 -0.41 -7.75
CA ILE A 118 18.99 1.06 -7.66
C ILE A 118 19.28 1.51 -6.22
N ALA A 119 18.62 0.94 -5.22
CA ALA A 119 18.88 1.27 -3.83
C ALA A 119 20.33 0.96 -3.44
N HIS A 120 20.89 -0.17 -3.92
CA HIS A 120 22.28 -0.51 -3.69
C HIS A 120 23.24 0.51 -4.31
N ILE A 121 23.04 0.88 -5.56
CA ILE A 121 23.88 1.87 -6.27
C ILE A 121 23.85 3.21 -5.55
N LEU A 122 22.67 3.71 -5.17
CA LEU A 122 22.54 4.98 -4.44
C LEU A 122 23.33 4.95 -3.13
N ASN A 123 23.23 3.87 -2.37
CA ASN A 123 23.98 3.70 -1.12
C ASN A 123 25.50 3.64 -1.37
N GLN A 124 25.98 2.99 -2.45
CA GLN A 124 27.40 2.98 -2.82
C GLN A 124 27.93 4.36 -3.22
N LEU A 125 27.06 5.23 -3.70
CA LEU A 125 27.37 6.63 -4.02
C LEU A 125 27.33 7.56 -2.79
N GLY A 126 27.11 7.01 -1.59
CA GLY A 126 27.02 7.77 -0.34
C GLY A 126 25.66 8.44 -0.09
N MET A 127 24.64 8.12 -0.89
CA MET A 127 23.26 8.56 -0.66
C MET A 127 22.56 7.57 0.29
N THR A 128 21.66 8.06 1.13
CA THR A 128 20.82 7.17 1.95
C THR A 128 19.62 6.72 1.13
N ALA A 129 19.52 5.43 0.81
CA ALA A 129 18.41 4.89 0.05
C ALA A 129 17.87 3.59 0.65
N VAL A 130 16.55 3.40 0.59
CA VAL A 130 15.87 2.18 1.03
C VAL A 130 14.96 1.62 -0.05
N ALA A 131 14.99 0.30 -0.21
CA ALA A 131 14.10 -0.45 -1.10
C ALA A 131 12.91 -1.00 -0.31
N GLY A 132 11.72 -1.00 -0.92
CA GLY A 132 10.52 -1.58 -0.33
C GLY A 132 9.32 -1.53 -1.27
N GLY A 133 8.12 -1.67 -0.71
CA GLY A 133 6.86 -1.71 -1.45
C GLY A 133 6.36 -3.13 -1.62
N ASN A 134 6.17 -3.59 -2.85
CA ASN A 134 5.76 -4.97 -3.14
C ASN A 134 6.89 -6.01 -2.99
N ILE A 135 8.02 -5.61 -2.42
CA ILE A 135 9.18 -6.44 -2.14
C ILE A 135 9.71 -6.16 -0.73
N GLY A 136 10.13 -7.19 -0.03
CA GLY A 136 10.80 -7.07 1.26
C GLY A 136 9.91 -6.40 2.30
N LYS A 137 10.25 -5.17 2.70
CA LYS A 137 9.42 -4.37 3.63
C LYS A 137 8.33 -3.65 2.87
N ASN A 138 7.12 -3.64 3.44
CA ASN A 138 6.05 -2.80 2.94
C ASN A 138 6.46 -1.31 2.96
N ALA A 139 5.96 -0.53 2.01
CA ALA A 139 6.29 0.90 1.92
C ALA A 139 5.99 1.66 3.22
N LEU A 140 4.91 1.32 3.92
CA LEU A 140 4.49 1.94 5.18
C LEU A 140 5.34 1.52 6.39
N ASP A 141 6.12 0.43 6.29
CA ASP A 141 7.07 -0.01 7.32
C ASP A 141 8.51 0.50 7.07
N LEU A 142 8.71 1.31 6.03
CA LEU A 142 10.02 1.90 5.74
C LEU A 142 10.36 3.00 6.76
N PRO A 143 11.66 3.24 7.01
CA PRO A 143 12.07 4.32 7.90
C PRO A 143 11.60 5.66 7.36
N GLN A 144 11.17 6.53 8.27
CA GLN A 144 10.88 7.92 7.93
C GLN A 144 12.19 8.71 7.94
N TYR A 145 12.45 9.45 6.87
CA TYR A 145 13.61 10.31 6.78
C TYR A 145 13.23 11.77 7.01
N GLU A 146 14.17 12.54 7.59
CA GLU A 146 14.09 13.99 7.55
C GLU A 146 14.10 14.48 6.10
N ASP A 147 13.60 15.67 5.87
CA ASP A 147 13.48 16.27 4.54
C ASP A 147 14.81 16.26 3.77
N GLY A 148 14.79 15.68 2.58
CA GLY A 148 15.95 15.53 1.70
C GLY A 148 17.06 14.59 2.21
N LYS A 149 16.83 13.81 3.28
CA LYS A 149 17.86 12.94 3.89
C LYS A 149 17.81 11.49 3.42
N GLY A 150 16.80 11.09 2.67
CA GLY A 150 16.67 9.74 2.16
C GLY A 150 16.04 9.66 0.78
N THR A 151 16.17 8.50 0.14
CA THR A 151 15.52 8.18 -1.13
C THR A 151 14.76 6.88 -0.96
N TYR A 152 13.51 6.86 -1.37
CA TYR A 152 12.69 5.67 -1.40
C TYR A 152 12.72 5.04 -2.79
N VAL A 153 13.04 3.76 -2.88
CA VAL A 153 13.02 2.99 -4.13
C VAL A 153 11.92 1.94 -3.99
N ILE A 154 10.77 2.19 -4.62
CA ILE A 154 9.53 1.48 -4.34
C ILE A 154 9.15 0.58 -5.51
N GLU A 155 9.04 -0.72 -5.23
CA GLU A 155 8.42 -1.66 -6.17
C GLU A 155 6.90 -1.54 -6.07
N ILE A 156 6.24 -1.41 -7.22
CA ILE A 156 4.78 -1.29 -7.30
C ILE A 156 4.23 -2.34 -8.27
N SER A 157 3.21 -3.07 -7.84
CA SER A 157 2.46 -3.97 -8.71
C SER A 157 1.42 -3.22 -9.54
N SER A 158 0.98 -3.82 -10.66
CA SER A 158 -0.12 -3.28 -11.47
C SER A 158 -1.40 -3.07 -10.65
N PHE A 159 -1.72 -4.00 -9.75
CA PHE A 159 -2.90 -3.90 -8.87
C PHE A 159 -2.82 -2.70 -7.92
N GLN A 160 -1.63 -2.38 -7.42
CA GLN A 160 -1.45 -1.20 -6.57
C GLN A 160 -1.56 0.10 -7.36
N ILE A 161 -1.09 0.13 -8.62
CA ILE A 161 -1.16 1.32 -9.49
C ILE A 161 -2.61 1.75 -9.72
N ASP A 162 -3.52 0.81 -9.96
CA ASP A 162 -4.95 1.09 -10.16
C ASP A 162 -5.60 1.80 -8.96
N LEU A 163 -4.99 1.67 -7.78
CA LEU A 163 -5.46 2.24 -6.52
C LEU A 163 -4.60 3.43 -6.03
N CYS A 164 -3.84 4.07 -6.94
CA CYS A 164 -2.93 5.18 -6.65
C CYS A 164 -3.32 6.47 -7.39
N PRO A 165 -4.50 7.07 -7.12
CA PRO A 165 -4.99 8.22 -7.90
C PRO A 165 -4.15 9.49 -7.72
N ARG A 166 -3.46 9.66 -6.60
CA ARG A 166 -2.69 10.87 -6.24
C ARG A 166 -1.20 10.63 -6.10
N PHE A 167 -0.76 9.38 -5.95
CA PHE A 167 0.65 9.06 -5.80
C PHE A 167 1.47 9.63 -6.97
N ARG A 168 2.53 10.36 -6.66
CA ARG A 168 3.40 11.01 -7.64
C ARG A 168 4.85 10.75 -7.26
N PRO A 169 5.49 9.73 -7.85
CA PRO A 169 6.93 9.53 -7.69
C PRO A 169 7.70 10.61 -8.47
N ASP A 170 8.90 10.93 -8.03
CA ASP A 170 9.80 11.84 -8.76
C ASP A 170 10.34 11.17 -10.02
N ILE A 171 10.56 9.86 -9.96
CA ILE A 171 11.00 9.04 -11.09
C ILE A 171 10.11 7.79 -11.17
N ALA A 172 9.52 7.57 -12.33
CA ALA A 172 8.75 6.35 -12.62
C ALA A 172 9.45 5.52 -13.69
N VAL A 173 9.66 4.24 -13.40
CA VAL A 173 10.31 3.27 -14.29
C VAL A 173 9.33 2.16 -14.63
N LEU A 174 9.00 2.05 -15.92
CA LEU A 174 8.29 0.90 -16.48
C LEU A 174 9.30 0.03 -17.23
N LEU A 175 9.62 -1.14 -16.69
CA LEU A 175 10.67 -2.01 -17.25
C LEU A 175 10.22 -2.71 -18.54
N ASN A 176 9.06 -3.32 -18.48
CA ASN A 176 8.48 -4.08 -19.60
C ASN A 176 7.00 -4.37 -19.34
N ILE A 177 6.29 -4.65 -20.41
CA ILE A 177 4.92 -5.18 -20.40
C ILE A 177 4.93 -6.41 -21.30
N THR A 178 4.69 -7.59 -20.75
CA THR A 178 4.56 -8.84 -21.47
C THR A 178 3.24 -9.51 -21.11
N PRO A 179 2.62 -10.27 -22.00
CA PRO A 179 1.48 -11.11 -21.63
C PRO A 179 1.86 -12.08 -20.52
N ASP A 180 0.94 -12.29 -19.56
CA ASP A 180 1.04 -13.29 -18.51
C ASP A 180 0.55 -14.63 -19.01
#